data_78b1bf428443d98016f280cac0a819f9
#
_entry.id   78b1bf428443d98016f280cac0a819f9
#
_cell.length_a   1.000
_cell.length_b   1.000
_cell.length_c   1.000
_cell.angle_alpha   90.00
_cell.angle_beta   90.00
_cell.angle_gamma   90.00
#
_symmetry.space_group_name_H-M   'P 1'
#
loop_
_entity.id
_entity.type
_entity.pdbx_description
1 polymer ?
#
loop_
_entity_poly.entity_id
_entity_poly.type
_entity_poly.pdbx_seq_one_letter_code
_entity_poly.pdbx_strand_id
1 'polypeptide(L)'
;MKPTSVIIMDTHPIIRMSIEVLLQKNSELQIVLKTDDYRITIDYLRTRPVDLIIMDIDLPGTDGFTFLKRIKQIQSTVKVLFLSSKSECFYAGRAIQAGANGF
;
A
#
# COMPACT_ATOMS: atom_id res chain seq x y z
N MET A 1 -4.74 22.62 4.74
CA MET A 1 -4.15 21.70 3.76
C MET A 1 -4.84 20.34 3.84
N LYS A 2 -5.11 19.72 2.70
CA LYS A 2 -5.81 18.43 2.67
C LYS A 2 -4.89 17.34 3.20
N PRO A 3 -5.34 16.48 4.12
CA PRO A 3 -4.48 15.39 4.62
C PRO A 3 -4.15 14.38 3.54
N THR A 4 -2.98 13.76 3.67
CA THR A 4 -2.54 12.67 2.79
C THR A 4 -3.39 11.44 3.05
N SER A 5 -4.05 10.92 2.02
CA SER A 5 -4.90 9.73 2.14
C SER A 5 -4.05 8.47 2.01
N VAL A 6 -4.26 7.52 2.93
CA VAL A 6 -3.44 6.31 3.05
C VAL A 6 -4.34 5.08 3.06
N ILE A 7 -4.00 4.08 2.24
CA ILE A 7 -4.56 2.73 2.32
C ILE A 7 -3.53 1.81 2.97
N ILE A 8 -3.98 0.99 3.92
CA ILE A 8 -3.13 -0.04 4.55
C ILE A 8 -3.63 -1.41 4.10
N MET A 9 -2.73 -2.19 3.51
CA MET A 9 -3.02 -3.53 3.02
C MET A 9 -2.06 -4.53 3.64
N ASP A 10 -2.57 -5.37 4.54
CA ASP A 10 -1.78 -6.41 5.20
C ASP A 10 -2.71 -7.51 5.70
N THR A 11 -2.28 -8.77 5.60
CA THR A 11 -3.04 -9.91 6.08
C THR A 11 -2.95 -10.12 7.58
N HIS A 12 -2.02 -9.43 8.25
CA HIS A 12 -1.79 -9.59 9.69
C HIS A 12 -2.48 -8.45 10.45
N PRO A 13 -3.58 -8.73 11.18
CA PRO A 13 -4.32 -7.68 11.90
C PRO A 13 -3.44 -6.86 12.84
N ILE A 14 -2.49 -7.51 13.52
CA ILE A 14 -1.59 -6.81 14.45
C ILE A 14 -0.71 -5.80 13.71
N ILE A 15 -0.23 -6.15 12.52
CA ILE A 15 0.59 -5.24 11.70
C ILE A 15 -0.25 -4.03 11.25
N ARG A 16 -1.48 -4.28 10.77
CA ARG A 16 -2.40 -3.19 10.40
C ARG A 16 -2.67 -2.26 11.57
N MET A 17 -2.94 -2.82 12.75
CA MET A 17 -3.20 -2.04 13.95
C MET A 17 -1.98 -1.22 14.37
N SER A 18 -0.79 -1.81 14.29
CA SER A 18 0.46 -1.12 14.63
C SER A 18 0.73 0.07 13.72
N ILE A 19 0.54 -0.12 12.40
CA ILE A 19 0.69 0.96 11.42
C ILE A 19 -0.33 2.06 11.70
N GLU A 20 -1.58 1.68 11.96
CA GLU A 20 -2.65 2.62 12.25
C GLU A 20 -2.31 3.50 13.46
N VAL A 21 -1.83 2.88 14.55
CA VAL A 21 -1.43 3.62 15.75
C VAL A 21 -0.31 4.61 15.45
N LEU A 22 0.69 4.18 14.69
CA LEU A 22 1.81 5.05 14.34
C LEU A 22 1.36 6.23 13.47
N LEU A 23 0.49 5.99 12.49
CA LEU A 23 0.02 7.03 11.58
C LEU A 23 -0.95 7.99 12.23
N GLN A 24 -1.73 7.55 13.21
CA GLN A 24 -2.68 8.42 13.92
C GLN A 24 -2.00 9.55 14.69
N LYS A 25 -0.72 9.39 15.00
CA LYS A 25 0.05 10.44 15.69
C LYS A 25 0.37 11.61 14.77
N ASN A 26 0.16 11.47 13.47
CA ASN A 26 0.41 12.52 12.50
C ASN A 26 -0.91 12.98 11.88
N SER A 27 -1.34 14.19 12.22
CA SER A 27 -2.60 14.76 11.74
C SER A 27 -2.61 15.04 10.24
N GLU A 28 -1.45 15.02 9.59
CA GLU A 28 -1.35 15.21 8.14
C GLU A 28 -1.67 13.95 7.34
N LEU A 29 -1.83 12.81 8.03
CA LEU A 29 -2.15 11.52 7.40
C LEU A 29 -3.57 11.10 7.79
N GLN A 30 -4.31 10.59 6.81
CA GLN A 30 -5.66 10.06 7.03
C GLN A 30 -5.76 8.66 6.44
N ILE A 31 -6.05 7.68 7.28
CA ILE A 31 -6.28 6.31 6.83
C ILE A 31 -7.69 6.23 6.28
N VAL A 32 -7.82 5.95 4.98
CA VAL A 32 -9.12 5.91 4.29
C VAL A 32 -9.61 4.48 4.06
N LEU A 33 -8.72 3.49 4.14
CA LEU A 33 -9.08 2.09 3.95
C LEU A 33 -8.04 1.20 4.61
N LYS A 34 -8.51 0.14 5.29
CA LYS A 34 -7.67 -0.94 5.85
C LYS A 34 -8.25 -2.24 5.35
N THR A 35 -7.45 -3.05 4.65
CA THR A 35 -7.94 -4.29 4.07
C THR A 35 -6.82 -5.28 3.85
N ASP A 36 -7.18 -6.56 3.72
CA ASP A 36 -6.29 -7.62 3.23
C ASP A 36 -6.71 -8.11 1.84
N ASP A 37 -7.72 -7.50 1.24
CA ASP A 37 -8.28 -7.90 -0.06
C ASP A 37 -7.94 -6.86 -1.13
N TYR A 38 -7.09 -7.27 -2.10
CA TYR A 38 -6.66 -6.37 -3.18
C TYR A 38 -7.83 -5.88 -4.05
N ARG A 39 -8.92 -6.66 -4.15
CA ARG A 39 -10.09 -6.28 -4.96
C ARG A 39 -10.81 -5.08 -4.37
N ILE A 40 -10.88 -5.01 -3.04
CA ILE A 40 -11.47 -3.86 -2.34
C ILE A 40 -10.66 -2.60 -2.64
N THR A 41 -9.34 -2.70 -2.61
CA THR A 41 -8.46 -1.58 -2.93
C THR A 41 -8.62 -1.13 -4.38
N ILE A 42 -8.68 -2.05 -5.33
CA ILE A 42 -8.90 -1.72 -6.75
C ILE A 42 -10.20 -0.95 -6.93
N ASP A 43 -11.29 -1.43 -6.32
CA ASP A 43 -12.59 -0.75 -6.42
C ASP A 43 -12.53 0.66 -5.84
N TYR A 44 -11.84 0.83 -4.72
CA TYR A 44 -11.68 2.14 -4.09
C TYR A 44 -10.92 3.11 -5.00
N LEU A 45 -9.81 2.63 -5.61
CA LEU A 45 -8.97 3.45 -6.48
C LEU A 45 -9.67 3.91 -7.76
N ARG A 46 -10.66 3.16 -8.23
CA ARG A 46 -11.40 3.53 -9.45
C ARG A 46 -12.26 4.77 -9.28
N THR A 47 -12.65 5.09 -8.06
CA THR A 47 -13.60 6.17 -7.79
C THR A 47 -13.06 7.27 -6.89
N ARG A 48 -11.92 7.05 -6.22
CA ARG A 48 -11.39 7.99 -5.22
C ARG A 48 -9.88 8.12 -5.35
N PRO A 49 -9.34 9.35 -5.26
CA PRO A 49 -7.91 9.55 -5.26
C PRO A 49 -7.29 9.07 -3.95
N VAL A 50 -6.11 8.47 -4.05
CA VAL A 50 -5.33 8.02 -2.89
C VAL A 50 -3.88 8.48 -3.09
N ASP A 51 -3.27 8.96 -2.02
CA ASP A 51 -1.90 9.48 -2.09
C ASP A 51 -0.87 8.39 -1.84
N LEU A 52 -1.14 7.47 -0.90
CA LEU A 52 -0.17 6.48 -0.47
C LEU A 52 -0.86 5.14 -0.17
N ILE A 53 -0.23 4.05 -0.62
CA ILE A 53 -0.61 2.69 -0.22
C ILE A 53 0.57 2.06 0.49
N ILE A 54 0.34 1.58 1.72
CA ILE A 54 1.30 0.77 2.47
C ILE A 54 0.81 -0.67 2.38
N MET A 55 1.61 -1.56 1.80
CA MET A 55 1.15 -2.93 1.54
C MET A 55 2.22 -3.96 1.80
N ASP A 56 1.77 -5.16 2.21
CA ASP A 56 2.59 -6.35 2.28
C ASP A 56 2.84 -6.84 0.86
N ILE A 57 4.09 -7.22 0.56
CA ILE A 57 4.45 -7.75 -0.75
C ILE A 57 3.81 -9.11 -1.02
N ASP A 58 3.47 -9.85 0.03
CA ASP A 58 2.89 -11.21 -0.06
C ASP A 58 1.38 -11.20 0.22
N LEU A 59 0.60 -10.56 -0.64
CA LEU A 59 -0.86 -10.58 -0.50
C LEU A 59 -1.45 -11.87 -1.06
N PRO A 60 -2.47 -12.45 -0.39
CA PRO A 60 -3.14 -13.64 -0.91
C PRO A 60 -3.91 -13.32 -2.20
N GLY A 61 -3.89 -14.25 -3.13
CA GLY A 61 -4.64 -14.14 -4.38
C GLY A 61 -3.96 -13.31 -5.46
N THR A 62 -2.84 -12.69 -5.18
CA THR A 62 -2.07 -11.93 -6.18
C THR A 62 -0.61 -11.80 -5.77
N ASP A 63 0.25 -11.57 -6.75
CA ASP A 63 1.63 -11.17 -6.52
C ASP A 63 1.67 -9.65 -6.31
N GLY A 64 2.38 -9.21 -5.27
CA GLY A 64 2.48 -7.79 -4.95
C GLY A 64 3.01 -6.94 -6.09
N PHE A 65 3.95 -7.46 -6.88
CA PHE A 65 4.49 -6.74 -8.03
C PHE A 65 3.48 -6.58 -9.16
N THR A 66 2.70 -7.63 -9.44
CA THR A 66 1.63 -7.58 -10.43
C THR A 66 0.56 -6.59 -10.00
N PHE A 67 0.21 -6.60 -8.72
CA PHE A 67 -0.77 -5.68 -8.17
C PHE A 67 -0.31 -4.23 -8.25
N LEU A 68 0.99 -3.98 -7.97
CA LEU A 68 1.58 -2.65 -8.09
C LEU A 68 1.40 -2.09 -9.50
N LYS A 69 1.67 -2.89 -10.52
CA LYS A 69 1.49 -2.47 -11.91
C LYS A 69 0.05 -2.07 -12.19
N ARG A 70 -0.90 -2.84 -11.68
CA ARG A 70 -2.32 -2.55 -11.85
C ARG A 70 -2.73 -1.26 -11.14
N ILE A 71 -2.23 -1.03 -9.93
CA ILE A 71 -2.48 0.21 -9.19
C ILE A 71 -2.02 1.42 -10.02
N LYS A 72 -0.81 1.36 -10.56
CA LYS A 72 -0.23 2.47 -11.33
C LYS A 72 -0.96 2.72 -12.64
N GLN A 73 -1.62 1.71 -13.20
CA GLN A 73 -2.47 1.88 -14.39
C GLN A 73 -3.76 2.64 -14.06
N ILE A 74 -4.28 2.45 -12.85
CA ILE A 74 -5.52 3.11 -12.41
C ILE A 74 -5.24 4.54 -11.93
N GLN A 75 -4.21 4.70 -11.09
CA GLN A 75 -3.77 6.00 -10.58
C GLN A 75 -2.25 6.07 -10.65
N SER A 76 -1.72 6.73 -11.68
CA SER A 76 -0.27 6.79 -11.92
C SER A 76 0.48 7.57 -10.87
N THR A 77 -0.19 8.45 -10.14
CA THR A 77 0.43 9.33 -9.14
C THR A 77 0.44 8.76 -7.72
N VAL A 78 -0.26 7.65 -7.48
CA VAL A 78 -0.28 7.04 -6.15
C VAL A 78 1.11 6.49 -5.81
N LYS A 79 1.56 6.72 -4.59
CA LYS A 79 2.83 6.20 -4.10
C LYS A 79 2.59 4.89 -3.36
N VAL A 80 3.51 3.95 -3.50
CA VAL A 80 3.40 2.63 -2.88
C VAL A 80 4.63 2.33 -2.06
N LEU A 81 4.42 1.95 -0.81
CA LEU A 81 5.46 1.51 0.11
C LEU A 81 5.23 0.05 0.44
N PHE A 82 6.18 -0.81 0.11
CA PHE A 82 6.12 -2.21 0.45
C PHE A 82 6.71 -2.48 1.82
N LEU A 83 6.04 -3.37 2.58
CA LEU A 83 6.57 -3.95 3.81
C LEU A 83 6.81 -5.44 3.58
N SER A 84 7.92 -5.96 4.10
CA SER A 84 8.22 -7.39 3.96
C SER A 84 9.14 -7.86 5.08
N SER A 85 8.89 -9.06 5.55
CA SER A 85 9.79 -9.75 6.49
C SER A 85 10.87 -10.56 5.77
N LYS A 86 10.85 -10.59 4.43
CA LYS A 86 11.81 -11.33 3.63
C LYS A 86 13.06 -10.50 3.34
N SER A 87 14.02 -11.08 2.63
CA SER A 87 15.28 -10.40 2.31
C SER A 87 15.03 -9.07 1.57
N GLU A 88 15.31 -7.96 2.24
CA GLU A 88 15.08 -6.62 1.70
C GLU A 88 15.90 -6.38 0.43
N CYS A 89 17.15 -6.83 0.40
CA CYS A 89 18.04 -6.60 -0.75
C CYS A 89 17.48 -7.18 -2.05
N PHE A 90 16.87 -8.36 -1.97
CA PHE A 90 16.31 -9.02 -3.14
C PHE A 90 15.01 -8.39 -3.59
N TYR A 91 14.06 -8.20 -2.65
CA TYR A 91 12.74 -7.71 -2.98
C TYR A 91 12.71 -6.21 -3.27
N ALA A 92 13.57 -5.43 -2.62
CA ALA A 92 13.62 -3.99 -2.85
C ALA A 92 13.96 -3.66 -4.31
N GLY A 93 14.96 -4.34 -4.88
CA GLY A 93 15.34 -4.12 -6.29
C GLY A 93 14.19 -4.42 -7.24
N ARG A 94 13.48 -5.52 -7.03
CA ARG A 94 12.32 -5.89 -7.85
C ARG A 94 11.16 -4.92 -7.68
N ALA A 95 10.92 -4.47 -6.45
CA ALA A 95 9.85 -3.52 -6.17
C ALA A 95 10.09 -2.19 -6.88
N ILE A 96 11.31 -1.68 -6.84
CA ILE A 96 11.68 -0.44 -7.52
C ILE A 96 11.52 -0.58 -9.02
N GLN A 97 11.97 -1.70 -9.61
CA GLN A 97 11.79 -1.97 -11.04
C GLN A 97 10.31 -2.03 -11.44
N ALA A 98 9.44 -2.48 -10.54
CA ALA A 98 8.02 -2.55 -10.80
C ALA A 98 7.29 -1.22 -10.57
N GLY A 99 7.98 -0.19 -10.08
CA GLY A 99 7.43 1.15 -9.90
C GLY A 99 7.09 1.53 -8.46
N ALA A 100 7.58 0.78 -7.46
CA ALA A 100 7.36 1.13 -6.06
C ALA A 100 8.14 2.39 -5.68
N ASN A 101 7.60 3.14 -4.73
CA ASN A 101 8.19 4.38 -4.24
C ASN A 101 8.98 4.18 -2.94
N GLY A 102 8.90 2.97 -2.36
CA GLY A 102 9.64 2.62 -1.16
C GLY A 102 9.44 1.15 -0.80
N PHE A 103 10.26 0.69 0.15
CA PHE A 103 10.24 -0.72 0.56
C PHE A 103 10.50 -0.83 2.06
#